data_d97fd2fffbbbddb7af488ae690425faf
#
_entry.id   d97fd2fffbbbddb7af488ae690425faf
#
_cell.length_a   1.000
_cell.length_b   1.000
_cell.length_c   1.000
_cell.angle_alpha   90.00
_cell.angle_beta   90.00
_cell.angle_gamma   90.00
#
_symmetry.space_group_name_H-M   'P 1'
#
loop_
_entity.id
_entity.type
_entity.pdbx_description
1 polymer ?
#
loop_
_entity_poly.entity_id
_entity_poly.type
_entity_poly.pdbx_seq_one_letter_code
_entity_poly.pdbx_strand_id
1 'polypeptide(L)'
;MVHCNNCTSDLNAWVDLLAESAALCGANIDKGALFTLLFNESLHGAPDCGGITPVNYISGESVTHLDAGVPLLLRRPDSAFTLANFMRANIYSAFATLAMGLEILRKENVAVNTLLGHGGIFKTPGVAQRYLAAAAGAPVTCMETAGEGGSYGMALLAAYRLHR
;
A
#
# COMPACT_ATOMS: atom_id res chain seq x y z
N MET A 1 -13.87 -10.37 -9.51
CA MET A 1 -13.32 -9.13 -8.89
C MET A 1 -12.76 -9.51 -7.54
N VAL A 2 -11.52 -9.12 -7.25
CA VAL A 2 -10.91 -9.25 -5.90
C VAL A 2 -11.16 -7.94 -5.16
N HIS A 3 -11.71 -8.03 -3.96
CA HIS A 3 -11.95 -6.88 -3.09
C HIS A 3 -11.16 -7.07 -1.81
N CYS A 4 -10.31 -6.11 -1.47
CA CYS A 4 -9.52 -6.10 -0.24
C CYS A 4 -9.96 -4.90 0.60
N ASN A 5 -10.29 -5.14 1.86
CA ASN A 5 -10.80 -4.10 2.76
C ASN A 5 -9.66 -3.29 3.41
N ASN A 6 -8.51 -3.89 3.56
CA ASN A 6 -7.37 -3.31 4.27
C ASN A 6 -6.24 -3.00 3.29
N CYS A 7 -5.93 -1.73 3.12
CA CYS A 7 -4.83 -1.26 2.29
C CYS A 7 -3.96 -0.27 3.07
N THR A 8 -4.38 1.00 3.17
CA THR A 8 -3.55 2.07 3.73
C THR A 8 -3.98 2.56 5.11
N SER A 9 -5.06 2.04 5.69
CA SER A 9 -5.60 2.54 6.96
C SER A 9 -4.60 2.36 8.12
N ASP A 10 -4.01 1.17 8.25
CA ASP A 10 -2.99 0.90 9.26
C ASP A 10 -1.69 1.68 8.97
N LEU A 11 -1.29 1.76 7.70
CA LEU A 11 -0.14 2.56 7.28
C LEU A 11 -0.31 4.05 7.63
N ASN A 12 -1.53 4.60 7.49
CA ASN A 12 -1.84 5.97 7.91
C ASN A 12 -1.66 6.15 9.42
N ALA A 13 -2.12 5.19 10.24
CA ALA A 13 -1.96 5.24 11.69
C ALA A 13 -0.48 5.25 12.11
N TRP A 14 0.35 4.45 11.45
CA TRP A 14 1.80 4.46 11.68
C TRP A 14 2.45 5.78 11.29
N VAL A 15 2.05 6.38 10.15
CA VAL A 15 2.57 7.69 9.75
C VAL A 15 2.14 8.78 10.72
N ASP A 16 0.91 8.74 11.24
CA ASP A 16 0.44 9.67 12.26
C ASP A 16 1.26 9.56 13.55
N LEU A 17 1.53 8.34 14.02
CA LEU A 17 2.40 8.10 15.18
C LEU A 17 3.82 8.64 14.96
N LEU A 18 4.39 8.44 13.77
CA LEU A 18 5.71 8.97 13.44
C LEU A 18 5.71 10.50 13.35
N ALA A 19 4.61 11.11 12.87
CA ALA A 19 4.44 12.57 12.87
C ALA A 19 4.40 13.14 14.28
N GLU A 20 3.67 12.51 15.21
CA GLU A 20 3.64 12.88 16.61
C GLU A 20 5.03 12.79 17.25
N SER A 21 5.75 11.71 16.97
CA SER A 21 7.13 11.54 17.46
C SER A 21 8.07 12.64 16.92
N ALA A 22 7.97 12.99 15.64
CA ALA A 22 8.75 14.07 15.04
C ALA A 22 8.41 15.42 15.68
N ALA A 23 7.13 15.70 15.93
CA ALA A 23 6.68 16.94 16.58
C ALA A 23 7.22 17.07 18.01
N LEU A 24 7.25 15.98 18.78
CA LEU A 24 7.86 15.96 20.10
C LEU A 24 9.36 16.29 20.07
N CYS A 25 10.04 15.94 18.98
CA CYS A 25 11.45 16.30 18.76
C CYS A 25 11.63 17.71 18.17
N GLY A 26 10.56 18.50 18.05
CA GLY A 26 10.59 19.87 17.52
C GLY A 26 10.55 19.94 15.98
N ALA A 27 10.36 18.84 15.27
CA ALA A 27 10.22 18.84 13.83
C ALA A 27 8.74 19.02 13.45
N ASN A 28 8.44 20.08 12.66
CA ASN A 28 7.10 20.30 12.11
C ASN A 28 7.14 19.98 10.60
N ILE A 29 6.74 18.76 10.25
CA ILE A 29 6.77 18.26 8.88
C ILE A 29 5.33 18.11 8.40
N ASP A 30 5.04 18.65 7.22
CA ASP A 30 3.76 18.40 6.55
C ASP A 30 3.54 16.89 6.33
N LYS A 31 2.31 16.42 6.57
CA LYS A 31 1.98 15.00 6.50
C LYS A 31 2.29 14.39 5.11
N GLY A 32 2.02 15.13 4.03
CA GLY A 32 2.32 14.67 2.66
C GLY A 32 3.83 14.56 2.41
N ALA A 33 4.61 15.53 2.92
CA ALA A 33 6.06 15.47 2.87
C ALA A 33 6.60 14.30 3.68
N LEU A 34 6.06 14.05 4.88
CA LEU A 34 6.44 12.91 5.72
C LEU A 34 6.16 11.58 5.02
N PHE A 35 4.98 11.42 4.40
CA PHE A 35 4.68 10.25 3.58
C PHE A 35 5.74 10.03 2.49
N THR A 36 6.08 11.07 1.76
CA THR A 36 7.07 11.00 0.68
C THR A 36 8.44 10.56 1.21
N LEU A 37 8.88 11.12 2.35
CA LEU A 37 10.14 10.73 2.99
C LEU A 37 10.13 9.28 3.43
N LEU A 38 9.09 8.85 4.14
CA LEU A 38 8.97 7.48 4.66
C LEU A 38 8.85 6.43 3.53
N PHE A 39 8.13 6.76 2.46
CA PHE A 39 8.03 5.89 1.29
C PHE A 39 9.37 5.72 0.60
N ASN A 40 10.11 6.80 0.39
CA ASN A 40 11.46 6.71 -0.19
C ASN A 40 12.42 5.96 0.75
N GLU A 41 12.35 6.20 2.07
CA GLU A 41 13.15 5.47 3.05
C GLU A 41 12.91 3.96 2.99
N SER A 42 11.68 3.52 2.73
CA SER A 42 11.35 2.11 2.59
C SER A 42 12.18 1.37 1.52
N LEU A 43 12.63 2.08 0.49
CA LEU A 43 13.45 1.50 -0.59
C LEU A 43 14.83 1.04 -0.12
N HIS A 44 15.33 1.58 1.00
CA HIS A 44 16.58 1.17 1.64
C HIS A 44 16.43 -0.07 2.52
N GLY A 45 15.19 -0.53 2.75
CA GLY A 45 14.92 -1.74 3.53
C GLY A 45 15.43 -3.01 2.84
N ALA A 46 15.74 -4.02 3.65
CA ALA A 46 16.12 -5.34 3.16
C ALA A 46 14.95 -6.02 2.40
N PRO A 47 15.23 -6.88 1.42
CA PRO A 47 14.19 -7.56 0.64
C PRO A 47 13.18 -8.35 1.48
N ASP A 48 13.63 -8.93 2.58
CA ASP A 48 12.84 -9.67 3.56
C ASP A 48 12.23 -8.79 4.67
N CYS A 49 12.30 -7.48 4.50
CA CYS A 49 11.86 -6.49 5.50
C CYS A 49 12.54 -6.65 6.87
N GLY A 50 13.75 -7.22 6.91
CA GLY A 50 14.48 -7.47 8.14
C GLY A 50 13.78 -8.43 9.10
N GLY A 51 12.91 -9.30 8.60
CA GLY A 51 12.12 -10.25 9.40
C GLY A 51 10.96 -9.61 10.16
N ILE A 52 10.44 -8.46 9.70
CA ILE A 52 9.24 -7.80 10.24
C ILE A 52 8.03 -8.21 9.40
N THR A 53 6.94 -8.60 10.06
CA THR A 53 5.71 -9.03 9.40
C THR A 53 4.50 -8.29 10.00
N PRO A 54 3.99 -7.25 9.35
CA PRO A 54 2.74 -6.62 9.74
C PRO A 54 1.53 -7.38 9.17
N VAL A 55 0.45 -7.38 9.94
CA VAL A 55 -0.90 -7.72 9.49
C VAL A 55 -1.73 -6.46 9.65
N ASN A 56 -2.11 -5.83 8.55
CA ASN A 56 -2.71 -4.51 8.52
C ASN A 56 -4.25 -4.51 8.61
N TYR A 57 -4.83 -5.54 9.21
CA TYR A 57 -6.27 -5.72 9.26
C TYR A 57 -6.91 -4.84 10.34
N ILE A 58 -7.30 -3.62 9.94
CA ILE A 58 -8.10 -2.70 10.78
C ILE A 58 -9.58 -3.14 10.79
N SER A 59 -10.04 -3.74 9.70
CA SER A 59 -11.40 -4.29 9.55
C SER A 59 -11.35 -5.75 9.12
N GLY A 60 -12.49 -6.40 9.03
CA GLY A 60 -12.60 -7.73 8.44
C GLY A 60 -12.04 -7.75 7.01
N GLU A 61 -11.57 -8.92 6.57
CA GLU A 61 -10.94 -9.11 5.26
C GLU A 61 -11.56 -10.31 4.54
N SER A 62 -12.27 -10.04 3.46
CA SER A 62 -12.99 -11.06 2.70
C SER A 62 -12.08 -12.09 2.05
N VAL A 63 -10.87 -11.68 1.63
CA VAL A 63 -9.91 -12.58 0.98
C VAL A 63 -9.42 -13.67 1.94
N THR A 64 -9.32 -13.35 3.21
CA THR A 64 -8.87 -14.28 4.27
C THR A 64 -10.01 -14.80 5.16
N HIS A 65 -11.27 -14.50 4.83
CA HIS A 65 -12.48 -14.93 5.56
C HIS A 65 -12.47 -14.51 7.04
N LEU A 66 -11.98 -13.30 7.34
CA LEU A 66 -12.00 -12.71 8.68
C LEU A 66 -13.12 -11.69 8.79
N ASP A 67 -14.00 -11.86 9.77
CA ASP A 67 -15.15 -10.96 10.00
C ASP A 67 -14.75 -9.68 10.72
N ALA A 68 -13.67 -9.70 11.50
CA ALA A 68 -13.17 -8.56 12.26
C ALA A 68 -11.67 -8.39 12.06
N GLY A 69 -11.20 -7.14 12.12
CA GLY A 69 -9.79 -6.81 12.02
C GLY A 69 -9.09 -6.81 13.37
N VAL A 70 -7.85 -7.28 13.39
CA VAL A 70 -6.91 -7.13 14.49
C VAL A 70 -5.54 -6.84 13.89
N PRO A 71 -5.12 -5.56 13.82
CA PRO A 71 -3.81 -5.23 13.31
C PRO A 71 -2.73 -5.77 14.26
N LEU A 72 -1.67 -6.31 13.68
CA LEU A 72 -0.61 -6.99 14.40
C LEU A 72 0.74 -6.71 13.75
N LEU A 73 1.74 -6.43 14.57
CA LEU A 73 3.14 -6.34 14.14
C LEU A 73 3.95 -7.45 14.78
N LEU A 74 4.43 -8.38 13.98
CA LEU A 74 5.26 -9.49 14.41
C LEU A 74 6.72 -9.21 14.07
N ARG A 75 7.60 -9.50 15.01
CA ARG A 75 9.05 -9.52 14.78
C ARG A 75 9.72 -10.53 15.69
N ARG A 76 10.82 -11.12 15.23
CA ARG A 76 11.67 -11.96 16.05
C ARG A 76 12.68 -11.10 16.83
N PRO A 77 13.28 -11.65 17.90
CA PRO A 77 14.32 -10.93 18.65
C PRO A 77 15.53 -10.49 17.80
N ASP A 78 15.82 -11.26 16.73
CA ASP A 78 16.92 -11.03 15.79
C ASP A 78 16.52 -10.21 14.55
N SER A 79 15.29 -9.73 14.48
CA SER A 79 14.83 -8.89 13.38
C SER A 79 15.59 -7.56 13.30
N ALA A 80 16.00 -7.17 12.10
CA ALA A 80 16.60 -5.87 11.84
C ALA A 80 15.52 -4.77 11.87
N PHE A 81 15.16 -4.31 13.08
CA PHE A 81 14.08 -3.35 13.31
C PHE A 81 14.54 -1.93 13.04
N THR A 82 14.59 -1.55 11.75
CA THR A 82 14.94 -0.21 11.27
C THR A 82 13.71 0.47 10.65
N LEU A 83 13.74 1.80 10.54
CA LEU A 83 12.65 2.56 9.90
C LEU A 83 12.43 2.11 8.45
N ALA A 84 13.50 1.90 7.69
CA ALA A 84 13.44 1.42 6.31
C ALA A 84 12.74 0.05 6.21
N ASN A 85 13.13 -0.92 7.04
CA ASN A 85 12.51 -2.24 7.06
C ASN A 85 11.07 -2.21 7.53
N PHE A 86 10.77 -1.41 8.54
CA PHE A 86 9.43 -1.22 9.07
C PHE A 86 8.50 -0.63 7.99
N MET A 87 8.91 0.44 7.33
CA MET A 87 8.10 1.06 6.27
C MET A 87 7.93 0.14 5.06
N ARG A 88 9.00 -0.57 4.66
CA ARG A 88 8.93 -1.56 3.60
C ARG A 88 7.91 -2.66 3.90
N ALA A 89 7.94 -3.22 5.10
CA ALA A 89 7.02 -4.26 5.55
C ALA A 89 5.56 -3.77 5.50
N ASN A 90 5.29 -2.57 6.02
CA ASN A 90 3.95 -1.99 6.04
C ASN A 90 3.41 -1.67 4.63
N ILE A 91 4.26 -1.23 3.70
CA ILE A 91 3.84 -1.02 2.31
C ILE A 91 3.54 -2.36 1.62
N TYR A 92 4.34 -3.41 1.84
CA TYR A 92 4.02 -4.75 1.34
C TYR A 92 2.73 -5.30 1.92
N SER A 93 2.49 -5.10 3.22
CA SER A 93 1.25 -5.50 3.89
C SER A 93 0.01 -4.89 3.21
N ALA A 94 0.09 -3.64 2.75
CA ALA A 94 -1.00 -2.98 2.02
C ALA A 94 -1.37 -3.69 0.70
N PHE A 95 -0.47 -4.48 0.12
CA PHE A 95 -0.70 -5.23 -1.12
C PHE A 95 -0.84 -6.75 -0.90
N ALA A 96 -0.64 -7.24 0.32
CA ALA A 96 -0.57 -8.68 0.60
C ALA A 96 -1.87 -9.41 0.26
N THR A 97 -3.02 -8.89 0.69
CA THR A 97 -4.32 -9.50 0.41
C THR A 97 -4.68 -9.43 -1.07
N LEU A 98 -4.30 -8.37 -1.78
CA LEU A 98 -4.45 -8.30 -3.22
C LEU A 98 -3.62 -9.39 -3.91
N ALA A 99 -2.37 -9.57 -3.51
CA ALA A 99 -1.51 -10.62 -4.05
C ALA A 99 -2.11 -12.02 -3.82
N MET A 100 -2.66 -12.28 -2.62
CA MET A 100 -3.37 -13.53 -2.33
C MET A 100 -4.60 -13.71 -3.23
N GLY A 101 -5.39 -12.65 -3.44
CA GLY A 101 -6.55 -12.69 -4.32
C GLY A 101 -6.18 -12.92 -5.79
N LEU A 102 -5.04 -12.41 -6.25
CA LEU A 102 -4.53 -12.65 -7.60
C LEU A 102 -4.10 -14.10 -7.86
N GLU A 103 -3.85 -14.90 -6.81
CA GLU A 103 -3.58 -16.34 -6.96
C GLU A 103 -4.74 -17.07 -7.64
N ILE A 104 -5.97 -16.60 -7.49
CA ILE A 104 -7.15 -17.16 -8.19
C ILE A 104 -6.96 -17.04 -9.70
N LEU A 105 -6.49 -15.90 -10.18
CA LEU A 105 -6.23 -15.68 -11.62
C LEU A 105 -5.11 -16.59 -12.13
N ARG A 106 -4.07 -16.81 -11.33
CA ARG A 106 -2.99 -17.74 -11.68
C ARG A 106 -3.48 -19.18 -11.78
N LYS A 107 -4.33 -19.62 -10.85
CA LYS A 107 -4.93 -20.98 -10.86
C LYS A 107 -5.82 -21.20 -12.08
N GLU A 108 -6.52 -20.15 -12.52
CA GLU A 108 -7.37 -20.18 -13.71
C GLU A 108 -6.59 -19.89 -15.02
N ASN A 109 -5.26 -19.83 -14.96
CA ASN A 109 -4.38 -19.53 -16.11
C ASN A 109 -4.70 -18.19 -16.80
N VAL A 110 -5.21 -17.21 -16.06
CA VAL A 110 -5.44 -15.86 -16.57
C VAL A 110 -4.15 -15.05 -16.45
N ALA A 111 -3.58 -14.68 -17.59
CA ALA A 111 -2.39 -13.84 -17.61
C ALA A 111 -2.71 -12.40 -17.24
N VAL A 112 -1.97 -11.85 -16.26
CA VAL A 112 -1.99 -10.44 -15.92
C VAL A 112 -0.77 -9.79 -16.55
N ASN A 113 -0.93 -9.13 -17.69
CA ASN A 113 0.18 -8.53 -18.44
C ASN A 113 0.59 -7.17 -17.88
N THR A 114 -0.36 -6.42 -17.29
CA THR A 114 -0.12 -5.10 -16.71
C THR A 114 -1.18 -4.78 -15.67
N LEU A 115 -0.82 -4.00 -14.67
CA LEU A 115 -1.73 -3.44 -13.67
C LEU A 115 -1.73 -1.91 -13.80
N LEU A 116 -2.91 -1.31 -13.67
CA LEU A 116 -3.06 0.14 -13.56
C LEU A 116 -3.28 0.50 -12.09
N GLY A 117 -2.31 1.20 -11.52
CA GLY A 117 -2.36 1.66 -10.12
C GLY A 117 -3.07 3.01 -10.01
N HIS A 118 -4.03 3.10 -9.08
CA HIS A 118 -4.74 4.32 -8.72
C HIS A 118 -4.86 4.46 -7.21
N GLY A 119 -4.95 5.69 -6.72
CA GLY A 119 -5.16 6.00 -5.31
C GLY A 119 -3.98 6.66 -4.63
N GLY A 120 -4.21 7.12 -3.39
CA GLY A 120 -3.25 7.92 -2.64
C GLY A 120 -1.91 7.25 -2.37
N ILE A 121 -1.87 5.92 -2.32
CA ILE A 121 -0.63 5.16 -2.12
C ILE A 121 0.39 5.37 -3.26
N PHE A 122 -0.08 5.77 -4.45
CA PHE A 122 0.77 6.03 -5.62
C PHE A 122 1.22 7.49 -5.75
N LYS A 123 0.88 8.36 -4.79
CA LYS A 123 1.30 9.78 -4.80
C LYS A 123 2.81 9.97 -4.72
N THR A 124 3.54 9.05 -4.08
CA THR A 124 5.00 9.04 -4.12
C THR A 124 5.46 8.26 -5.36
N PRO A 125 6.01 8.94 -6.39
CA PRO A 125 6.32 8.28 -7.66
C PRO A 125 7.34 7.13 -7.50
N GLY A 126 7.05 6.02 -8.18
CA GLY A 126 7.97 4.89 -8.30
C GLY A 126 8.04 3.95 -7.09
N VAL A 127 7.51 4.33 -5.92
CA VAL A 127 7.64 3.49 -4.71
C VAL A 127 6.57 2.40 -4.67
N ALA A 128 5.31 2.77 -4.51
CA ALA A 128 4.21 1.80 -4.43
C ALA A 128 4.10 0.92 -5.68
N GLN A 129 4.43 1.47 -6.87
CA GLN A 129 4.47 0.70 -8.11
C GLN A 129 5.43 -0.48 -8.03
N ARG A 130 6.64 -0.27 -7.48
CA ARG A 130 7.65 -1.34 -7.32
C ARG A 130 7.17 -2.43 -6.38
N TYR A 131 6.57 -2.04 -5.26
CA TYR A 131 6.03 -3.00 -4.27
C TYR A 131 4.85 -3.79 -4.82
N LEU A 132 3.92 -3.13 -5.50
CA LEU A 132 2.80 -3.81 -6.13
C LEU A 132 3.26 -4.71 -7.27
N ALA A 133 4.20 -4.28 -8.10
CA ALA A 133 4.76 -5.10 -9.18
C ALA A 133 5.43 -6.36 -8.63
N ALA A 134 6.20 -6.23 -7.55
CA ALA A 134 6.83 -7.39 -6.88
C ALA A 134 5.78 -8.34 -6.27
N ALA A 135 4.75 -7.81 -5.62
CA ALA A 135 3.70 -8.62 -4.99
C ALA A 135 2.81 -9.33 -6.02
N ALA A 136 2.48 -8.65 -7.12
CA ALA A 136 1.60 -9.18 -8.15
C ALA A 136 2.30 -10.00 -9.23
N GLY A 137 3.63 -9.86 -9.37
CA GLY A 137 4.40 -10.50 -10.44
C GLY A 137 4.08 -9.93 -11.82
N ALA A 138 3.64 -8.68 -11.92
CA ALA A 138 3.26 -8.01 -13.16
C ALA A 138 3.67 -6.53 -13.16
N PRO A 139 3.98 -5.94 -14.33
CA PRO A 139 4.28 -4.52 -14.43
C PRO A 139 3.13 -3.64 -13.94
N VAL A 140 3.46 -2.55 -13.25
CA VAL A 140 2.48 -1.57 -12.76
C VAL A 140 2.71 -0.23 -13.41
N THR A 141 1.67 0.29 -14.05
CA THR A 141 1.63 1.62 -14.65
C THR A 141 0.73 2.53 -13.82
N CYS A 142 1.15 3.74 -13.56
CA CYS A 142 0.32 4.79 -12.97
C CYS A 142 0.17 5.94 -13.96
N MET A 143 -1.06 6.40 -14.14
CA MET A 143 -1.31 7.62 -14.90
C MET A 143 -0.88 8.84 -14.09
N GLU A 144 -0.65 9.98 -14.72
CA GLU A 144 -0.35 11.25 -14.04
C GLU A 144 -1.45 11.62 -13.02
N THR A 145 -2.69 11.24 -13.31
CA THR A 145 -3.87 11.44 -12.45
C THR A 145 -4.08 10.34 -11.42
N ALA A 146 -3.15 9.40 -11.26
CA ALA A 146 -3.34 8.21 -10.42
C ALA A 146 -3.67 8.53 -8.95
N GLY A 147 -3.12 9.63 -8.42
CA GLY A 147 -3.42 10.09 -7.06
C GLY A 147 -4.88 10.48 -6.82
N GLU A 148 -5.59 10.84 -7.89
CA GLU A 148 -6.99 11.30 -7.89
C GLU A 148 -7.88 10.47 -8.84
N GLY A 149 -7.52 9.21 -9.06
CA GLY A 149 -8.14 8.35 -10.08
C GLY A 149 -9.65 8.18 -9.94
N GLY A 150 -10.17 8.17 -8.71
CA GLY A 150 -11.63 8.11 -8.47
C GLY A 150 -12.35 9.35 -8.97
N SER A 151 -11.89 10.53 -8.59
CA SER A 151 -12.46 11.81 -9.02
C SER A 151 -12.35 12.00 -10.52
N TYR A 152 -11.22 11.65 -11.11
CA TYR A 152 -11.02 11.69 -12.56
C TYR A 152 -11.97 10.75 -13.31
N GLY A 153 -12.13 9.52 -12.83
CA GLY A 153 -13.07 8.55 -13.41
C GLY A 153 -14.52 9.03 -13.37
N MET A 154 -14.94 9.63 -12.26
CA MET A 154 -16.28 10.24 -12.14
C MET A 154 -16.47 11.42 -13.09
N ALA A 155 -15.45 12.25 -13.27
CA ALA A 155 -15.49 13.36 -14.23
C ALA A 155 -15.65 12.85 -15.67
N LEU A 156 -14.93 11.79 -16.04
CA LEU A 156 -15.08 11.14 -17.36
C LEU A 156 -16.48 10.57 -17.57
N LEU A 157 -17.05 9.90 -16.57
CA LEU A 157 -18.43 9.39 -16.65
C LEU A 157 -19.46 10.52 -16.79
N ALA A 158 -19.28 11.62 -16.07
CA ALA A 158 -20.14 12.79 -16.18
C ALA A 158 -20.04 13.41 -17.59
N ALA A 159 -18.83 13.61 -18.11
CA ALA A 159 -18.60 14.12 -19.46
C ALA A 159 -19.23 13.20 -20.52
N TYR A 160 -19.04 11.89 -20.41
CA TYR A 160 -19.65 10.90 -21.32
C TYR A 160 -21.18 10.99 -21.30
N ARG A 161 -21.80 11.22 -20.14
CA ARG A 161 -23.25 11.36 -20.01
C ARG A 161 -23.77 12.62 -20.71
N LEU A 162 -23.00 13.72 -20.67
CA LEU A 162 -23.40 15.00 -21.28
C LEU A 162 -23.28 15.01 -22.80
N HIS A 163 -22.43 14.12 -23.39
CA HIS A 163 -22.19 14.05 -24.83
C HIS A 163 -22.92 12.87 -25.51
N ARG A 164 -23.83 12.23 -24.82
CA ARG A 164 -24.78 11.22 -25.33
C ARG A 164 -26.16 11.82 -25.55
#